data_0796592d513f4ee53ac82aa4d51d6248
#
_entry.id   0796592d513f4ee53ac82aa4d51d6248
#
_cell.length_a   1.000
_cell.length_b   1.000
_cell.length_c   1.000
_cell.angle_alpha   90.00
_cell.angle_beta   90.00
_cell.angle_gamma   90.00
#
_symmetry.space_group_name_H-M   'P 1'
#
loop_
_entity.id
_entity.type
_entity.pdbx_description
1 polymer ?
#
loop_
_entity_poly.entity_id
_entity_poly.type
_entity_poly.pdbx_seq_one_letter_code
_entity_poly.pdbx_strand_id
1 'polypeptide(L)'
;YSPELSNKLAPVVSPMVAMARVLRKHYGDDAKLVFIGPCLAKKAESDEIDAALTFRELREMIENKRINPSKIVPADFDPPVGGRGAIFPLSHGLLQTMEVNEDVLSEKILVAGGRANFQDALREFEQGHLEGHHLHLLCCEGCILGPGMSPYPNTSPTAQRFTKKAKIISYANRKMSDLDREQWQAYLD
;
A
#
# COMPACT_ATOMS: atom_id res chain seq x y z
N TYR A 1 -17.11 -10.89 6.58
CA TYR A 1 -17.07 -12.27 6.11
C TYR A 1 -16.96 -13.24 7.28
N SER A 2 -16.02 -13.05 8.21
CA SER A 2 -15.74 -13.96 9.31
C SER A 2 -15.44 -13.18 10.59
N PRO A 3 -16.51 -12.60 11.24
CA PRO A 3 -16.33 -11.74 12.41
C PRO A 3 -15.65 -12.45 13.60
N GLU A 4 -15.83 -13.76 13.71
CA GLU A 4 -15.23 -14.63 14.73
C GLU A 4 -13.71 -14.69 14.63
N LEU A 5 -13.11 -14.38 13.48
CA LEU A 5 -11.66 -14.32 13.30
C LEU A 5 -11.06 -12.96 13.68
N SER A 6 -11.86 -11.99 14.11
CA SER A 6 -11.35 -10.65 14.46
C SER A 6 -10.27 -10.67 15.54
N ASN A 7 -10.34 -11.61 16.50
CA ASN A 7 -9.35 -11.82 17.54
C ASN A 7 -8.06 -12.50 17.06
N LYS A 8 -8.02 -12.97 15.82
CA LYS A 8 -6.84 -13.56 15.17
C LYS A 8 -6.08 -12.56 14.30
N LEU A 9 -6.63 -11.36 14.12
CA LEU A 9 -5.94 -10.31 13.37
C LEU A 9 -4.70 -9.84 14.10
N ALA A 10 -3.61 -9.65 13.36
CA ALA A 10 -2.40 -9.05 13.91
C ALA A 10 -2.71 -7.62 14.40
N PRO A 11 -2.25 -7.21 15.59
CA PRO A 11 -2.52 -5.89 16.16
C PRO A 11 -1.62 -4.82 15.54
N VAL A 12 -1.69 -4.70 14.22
CA VAL A 12 -0.89 -3.75 13.43
C VAL A 12 -1.81 -2.86 12.61
N VAL A 13 -1.41 -1.60 12.46
CA VAL A 13 -2.11 -0.67 11.58
C VAL A 13 -1.59 -0.77 10.15
N SER A 14 -2.36 -0.28 9.19
CA SER A 14 -1.88 -0.24 7.81
C SER A 14 -0.74 0.77 7.63
N PRO A 15 0.09 0.63 6.58
CA PRO A 15 1.14 1.59 6.27
C PRO A 15 0.64 3.03 6.11
N MET A 16 -0.59 3.23 5.66
CA MET A 16 -1.20 4.56 5.58
C MET A 16 -1.32 5.18 6.97
N VAL A 17 -1.88 4.45 7.92
CA VAL A 17 -2.08 4.94 9.30
C VAL A 17 -0.74 5.07 10.02
N ALA A 18 0.18 4.11 9.83
CA ALA A 18 1.52 4.20 10.41
C ALA A 18 2.24 5.47 9.94
N MET A 19 2.23 5.75 8.63
CA MET A 19 2.83 6.96 8.08
C MET A 19 2.13 8.23 8.58
N ALA A 20 0.81 8.22 8.74
CA ALA A 20 0.08 9.35 9.29
C ALA A 20 0.58 9.72 10.69
N ARG A 21 0.82 8.73 11.54
CA ARG A 21 1.37 8.94 12.90
C ARG A 21 2.78 9.50 12.86
N VAL A 22 3.64 9.01 11.96
CA VAL A 22 4.99 9.54 11.75
C VAL A 22 4.93 11.01 11.29
N LEU A 23 4.06 11.32 10.32
CA LEU A 23 3.92 12.68 9.82
C LEU A 23 3.39 13.65 10.90
N ARG A 24 2.41 13.23 11.72
CA ARG A 24 1.95 14.07 12.83
C ARG A 24 3.04 14.31 13.88
N LYS A 25 3.81 13.27 14.21
CA LYS A 25 4.96 13.40 15.11
C LYS A 25 5.98 14.42 14.56
N HIS A 26 6.20 14.43 13.25
CA HIS A 26 7.21 15.27 12.61
C HIS A 26 6.73 16.71 12.31
N TYR A 27 5.50 16.85 11.81
CA TYR A 27 4.93 18.14 11.37
C TYR A 27 3.93 18.77 12.34
N GLY A 28 3.59 18.06 13.43
CA GLY A 28 2.63 18.50 14.44
C GLY A 28 1.21 17.99 14.20
N ASP A 29 0.41 18.00 15.25
CA ASP A 29 -0.96 17.45 15.25
C ASP A 29 -1.94 18.24 14.38
N ASP A 30 -1.67 19.52 14.12
CA ASP A 30 -2.49 20.37 13.25
C ASP A 30 -2.30 20.11 11.76
N ALA A 31 -1.31 19.28 11.39
CA ALA A 31 -1.06 18.95 10.01
C ALA A 31 -2.26 18.24 9.36
N LYS A 32 -2.69 18.73 8.21
CA LYS A 32 -3.75 18.10 7.42
C LYS A 32 -3.19 17.00 6.54
N LEU A 33 -3.62 15.77 6.81
CA LEU A 33 -3.09 14.58 6.15
C LEU A 33 -4.03 14.10 5.05
N VAL A 34 -3.52 14.07 3.84
CA VAL A 34 -4.23 13.57 2.65
C VAL A 34 -3.51 12.37 2.08
N PHE A 35 -4.17 11.22 2.13
CA PHE A 35 -3.65 10.02 1.46
C PHE A 35 -4.01 10.04 -0.01
N ILE A 36 -3.05 9.74 -0.89
CA ILE A 36 -3.29 9.59 -2.33
C ILE A 36 -2.86 8.19 -2.75
N GLY A 37 -3.81 7.40 -3.25
CA GLY A 37 -3.52 6.03 -3.63
C GLY A 37 -4.63 5.38 -4.46
N PRO A 38 -4.40 4.17 -4.98
CA PRO A 38 -5.34 3.50 -5.89
C PRO A 38 -6.49 2.78 -5.19
N CYS A 39 -6.45 2.67 -3.86
CA CYS A 39 -7.34 1.81 -3.10
C CYS A 39 -8.56 2.58 -2.57
N LEU A 40 -9.78 2.17 -2.97
CA LEU A 40 -11.02 2.78 -2.49
C LEU A 40 -11.28 2.49 -1.00
N ALA A 41 -10.83 1.34 -0.48
CA ALA A 41 -11.03 0.99 0.93
C ALA A 41 -10.34 1.98 1.88
N LYS A 42 -9.28 2.64 1.44
CA LYS A 42 -8.58 3.66 2.23
C LYS A 42 -9.42 4.89 2.59
N LYS A 43 -10.53 5.11 1.87
CA LYS A 43 -11.48 6.20 2.18
C LYS A 43 -12.28 5.97 3.47
N ALA A 44 -12.36 4.74 3.93
CA ALA A 44 -13.17 4.36 5.10
C ALA A 44 -12.36 3.57 6.14
N GLU A 45 -11.02 3.60 6.05
CA GLU A 45 -10.18 2.75 6.90
C GLU A 45 -9.89 3.38 8.25
N SER A 46 -9.71 4.69 8.33
CA SER A 46 -9.29 5.35 9.56
C SER A 46 -9.62 6.84 9.55
N ASP A 47 -10.04 7.33 10.71
CA ASP A 47 -10.30 8.76 10.96
C ASP A 47 -8.99 9.54 11.25
N GLU A 48 -7.85 8.85 11.31
CA GLU A 48 -6.54 9.49 11.46
C GLU A 48 -6.08 10.20 10.19
N ILE A 49 -6.79 10.02 9.07
CA ILE A 49 -6.54 10.67 7.78
C ILE A 49 -7.66 11.67 7.49
N ASP A 50 -7.32 12.93 7.24
CA ASP A 50 -8.33 13.97 6.96
C ASP A 50 -9.03 13.74 5.62
N ALA A 51 -8.33 13.20 4.61
CA ALA A 51 -8.93 12.82 3.33
C ALA A 51 -8.14 11.71 2.64
N ALA A 52 -8.84 10.89 1.86
CA ALA A 52 -8.20 9.90 0.98
C ALA A 52 -8.69 10.09 -0.46
N LEU A 53 -7.75 10.30 -1.37
CA LEU A 53 -7.99 10.50 -2.79
C LEU A 53 -7.46 9.32 -3.60
N THR A 54 -8.18 8.96 -4.63
CA THR A 54 -7.65 8.08 -5.67
C THR A 54 -6.78 8.86 -6.65
N PHE A 55 -5.90 8.17 -7.39
CA PHE A 55 -5.15 8.82 -8.46
C PHE A 55 -6.06 9.39 -9.57
N ARG A 56 -7.27 8.82 -9.73
CA ARG A 56 -8.25 9.36 -10.66
C ARG A 56 -8.76 10.72 -10.18
N GLU A 57 -9.17 10.81 -8.93
CA GLU A 57 -9.64 12.08 -8.34
C GLU A 57 -8.54 13.14 -8.33
N LEU A 58 -7.29 12.75 -8.03
CA LEU A 58 -6.16 13.68 -8.13
C LEU A 58 -5.98 14.23 -9.56
N ARG A 59 -6.10 13.39 -10.59
CA ARG A 59 -6.02 13.84 -12.00
C ARG A 59 -7.15 14.79 -12.33
N GLU A 60 -8.38 14.48 -11.95
CA GLU A 60 -9.54 15.35 -12.12
C GLU A 60 -9.33 16.72 -11.43
N MET A 61 -8.74 16.74 -10.23
CA MET A 61 -8.39 17.99 -9.54
C MET A 61 -7.36 18.80 -10.31
N ILE A 62 -6.30 18.16 -10.82
CA ILE A 62 -5.25 18.80 -11.62
C ILE A 62 -5.84 19.41 -12.90
N GLU A 63 -6.71 18.67 -13.59
CA GLU A 63 -7.39 19.12 -14.81
C GLU A 63 -8.33 20.31 -14.52
N ASN A 64 -9.16 20.21 -13.49
CA ASN A 64 -10.09 21.27 -13.08
C ASN A 64 -9.37 22.55 -12.68
N LYS A 65 -8.19 22.44 -12.07
CA LYS A 65 -7.33 23.59 -11.75
C LYS A 65 -6.50 24.07 -12.93
N ARG A 66 -6.61 23.45 -14.10
CA ARG A 66 -5.87 23.79 -15.32
C ARG A 66 -4.34 23.81 -15.09
N ILE A 67 -3.85 22.95 -14.22
CA ILE A 67 -2.41 22.81 -13.96
C ILE A 67 -1.79 22.11 -15.17
N ASN A 68 -0.80 22.76 -15.79
CA ASN A 68 -0.07 22.16 -16.91
C ASN A 68 1.21 21.49 -16.42
N PRO A 69 1.29 20.15 -16.38
CA PRO A 69 2.47 19.44 -15.88
C PRO A 69 3.76 19.76 -16.63
N SER A 70 3.66 20.11 -17.94
CA SER A 70 4.84 20.45 -18.75
C SER A 70 5.53 21.76 -18.37
N LYS A 71 4.87 22.59 -17.53
CA LYS A 71 5.41 23.84 -17.01
C LYS A 71 5.96 23.73 -15.59
N ILE A 72 5.87 22.54 -14.99
CA ILE A 72 6.30 22.30 -13.61
C ILE A 72 7.68 21.65 -13.65
N VAL A 73 8.60 22.19 -12.86
CA VAL A 73 9.91 21.55 -12.66
C VAL A 73 9.70 20.36 -11.72
N PRO A 74 10.09 19.14 -12.14
CA PRO A 74 10.00 17.99 -11.27
C PRO A 74 10.85 18.15 -10.01
N ALA A 75 10.29 17.76 -8.87
CA ALA A 75 11.00 17.68 -7.59
C ALA A 75 10.79 16.30 -6.96
N ASP A 76 11.67 15.93 -6.07
CA ASP A 76 11.48 14.74 -5.23
C ASP A 76 10.48 15.03 -4.09
N PHE A 77 10.05 13.96 -3.41
CA PHE A 77 9.20 14.08 -2.24
C PHE A 77 10.02 14.58 -1.04
N ASP A 78 9.34 15.36 -0.19
CA ASP A 78 9.89 15.71 1.10
C ASP A 78 10.04 14.47 2.00
N PRO A 79 11.03 14.44 2.91
CA PRO A 79 11.18 13.35 3.86
C PRO A 79 9.94 13.25 4.80
N PRO A 80 9.69 12.06 5.35
CA PRO A 80 10.44 10.81 5.22
C PRO A 80 10.18 10.10 3.88
N VAL A 81 11.26 9.68 3.21
CA VAL A 81 11.15 8.97 1.92
C VAL A 81 10.86 7.48 2.09
N GLY A 82 10.05 6.92 1.20
CA GLY A 82 9.54 5.55 1.35
C GLY A 82 10.56 4.43 1.18
N GLY A 83 11.72 4.69 0.59
CA GLY A 83 12.75 3.68 0.38
C GLY A 83 12.20 2.36 -0.20
N ARG A 84 12.50 1.24 0.48
CA ARG A 84 11.95 -0.09 0.14
C ARG A 84 10.42 -0.14 0.16
N GLY A 85 9.74 0.71 0.93
CA GLY A 85 8.29 0.82 0.95
C GLY A 85 7.67 1.13 -0.42
N ALA A 86 8.45 1.61 -1.38
CA ALA A 86 8.01 1.83 -2.76
C ALA A 86 7.52 0.55 -3.46
N ILE A 87 7.90 -0.65 -3.01
CA ILE A 87 7.38 -1.93 -3.57
C ILE A 87 6.05 -2.36 -2.94
N PHE A 88 5.59 -1.70 -1.88
CA PHE A 88 4.33 -2.04 -1.20
C PHE A 88 3.12 -2.23 -2.14
N PRO A 89 2.97 -1.45 -3.24
CA PRO A 89 1.82 -1.60 -4.14
C PRO A 89 1.78 -2.91 -4.93
N LEU A 90 2.86 -3.69 -4.90
CA LEU A 90 2.95 -4.98 -5.58
C LEU A 90 2.38 -6.10 -4.71
N SER A 91 1.91 -7.18 -5.35
CA SER A 91 1.64 -8.42 -4.64
C SER A 91 2.93 -8.88 -3.93
N HIS A 92 2.83 -9.34 -2.70
CA HIS A 92 3.95 -9.70 -1.80
C HIS A 92 4.85 -8.51 -1.37
N GLY A 93 4.61 -7.30 -1.89
CA GLY A 93 5.45 -6.14 -1.60
C GLY A 93 5.52 -5.77 -0.12
N LEU A 94 4.44 -5.97 0.64
CA LEU A 94 4.43 -5.72 2.08
C LEU A 94 5.45 -6.61 2.81
N LEU A 95 5.43 -7.92 2.58
CA LEU A 95 6.35 -8.86 3.24
C LEU A 95 7.80 -8.56 2.89
N GLN A 96 8.09 -8.27 1.63
CA GLN A 96 9.42 -7.88 1.19
C GLN A 96 9.87 -6.53 1.78
N THR A 97 8.95 -5.58 1.97
CA THR A 97 9.22 -4.31 2.65
C THR A 97 9.65 -4.54 4.10
N MET A 98 9.06 -5.52 4.76
CA MET A 98 9.35 -5.91 6.14
C MET A 98 10.59 -6.83 6.26
N GLU A 99 11.28 -7.14 5.15
CA GLU A 99 12.38 -8.09 5.09
C GLU A 99 12.00 -9.53 5.54
N VAL A 100 10.72 -9.84 5.48
CA VAL A 100 10.23 -11.19 5.74
C VAL A 100 10.53 -12.07 4.54
N ASN A 101 11.36 -13.07 4.76
CA ASN A 101 11.64 -14.08 3.74
C ASN A 101 10.44 -15.02 3.60
N GLU A 102 9.87 -15.05 2.40
CA GLU A 102 8.90 -16.06 2.00
C GLU A 102 9.69 -17.34 1.60
N ASP A 103 10.21 -18.05 2.59
CA ASP A 103 10.89 -19.30 2.34
C ASP A 103 9.85 -20.42 2.24
N VAL A 104 9.73 -20.99 1.04
CA VAL A 104 8.79 -22.08 0.76
C VAL A 104 9.01 -23.30 1.67
N LEU A 105 10.24 -23.50 2.16
CA LEU A 105 10.56 -24.62 3.05
C LEU A 105 10.19 -24.35 4.51
N SER A 106 10.21 -23.10 4.94
CA SER A 106 9.77 -22.73 6.29
C SER A 106 8.27 -22.54 6.41
N GLU A 107 7.58 -22.29 5.32
CA GLU A 107 6.13 -22.16 5.07
C GLU A 107 5.28 -21.64 6.24
N LYS A 108 5.82 -20.74 7.05
CA LYS A 108 5.07 -20.16 8.18
C LYS A 108 4.08 -19.09 7.76
N ILE A 109 4.25 -18.52 6.56
CA ILE A 109 3.41 -17.45 6.03
C ILE A 109 2.81 -17.90 4.70
N LEU A 110 1.50 -18.02 4.67
CA LEU A 110 0.74 -18.29 3.47
C LEU A 110 0.16 -16.98 2.93
N VAL A 111 0.35 -16.73 1.65
CA VAL A 111 -0.11 -15.51 0.99
C VAL A 111 -1.27 -15.83 0.05
N ALA A 112 -2.41 -15.21 0.29
CA ALA A 112 -3.56 -15.31 -0.61
C ALA A 112 -3.99 -13.93 -1.11
N GLY A 113 -3.92 -13.74 -2.42
CA GLY A 113 -4.35 -12.53 -3.11
C GLY A 113 -5.42 -12.80 -4.16
N GLY A 114 -6.30 -11.82 -4.34
CA GLY A 114 -7.45 -11.95 -5.24
C GLY A 114 -8.69 -12.50 -4.53
N ARG A 115 -9.86 -12.11 -5.06
CA ARG A 115 -11.15 -12.32 -4.38
C ARG A 115 -11.47 -13.79 -4.09
N ALA A 116 -11.15 -14.70 -4.99
CA ALA A 116 -11.43 -16.13 -4.80
C ALA A 116 -10.46 -16.71 -3.75
N ASN A 117 -9.16 -16.58 -3.96
CA ASN A 117 -8.15 -17.15 -3.06
C ASN A 117 -8.26 -16.62 -1.63
N PHE A 118 -8.59 -15.32 -1.47
CA PHE A 118 -8.82 -14.71 -0.18
C PHE A 118 -9.93 -15.41 0.61
N GLN A 119 -11.06 -15.71 -0.05
CA GLN A 119 -12.21 -16.37 0.60
C GLN A 119 -11.92 -17.83 0.91
N ASP A 120 -11.21 -18.52 0.04
CA ASP A 120 -10.83 -19.93 0.23
C ASP A 120 -9.87 -20.06 1.41
N ALA A 121 -8.83 -19.23 1.46
CA ALA A 121 -7.87 -19.21 2.58
C ALA A 121 -8.54 -18.90 3.92
N LEU A 122 -9.50 -17.96 3.97
CA LEU A 122 -10.27 -17.70 5.20
C LEU A 122 -11.06 -18.93 5.63
N ARG A 123 -11.73 -19.61 4.70
CA ARG A 123 -12.55 -20.78 5.00
C ARG A 123 -11.70 -21.94 5.52
N GLU A 124 -10.55 -22.20 4.94
CA GLU A 124 -9.62 -23.23 5.41
C GLU A 124 -9.04 -22.89 6.78
N PHE A 125 -8.77 -21.61 7.04
CA PHE A 125 -8.31 -21.15 8.34
C PHE A 125 -9.37 -21.32 9.43
N GLU A 126 -10.63 -20.99 9.15
CA GLU A 126 -11.78 -21.22 10.05
C GLU A 126 -11.96 -22.70 10.39
N GLN A 127 -11.72 -23.58 9.44
CA GLN A 127 -11.81 -25.04 9.61
C GLN A 127 -10.63 -25.64 10.37
N GLY A 128 -9.63 -24.82 10.73
CA GLY A 128 -8.44 -25.29 11.45
C GLY A 128 -7.40 -26.00 10.59
N HIS A 129 -7.56 -26.02 9.26
CA HIS A 129 -6.64 -26.71 8.37
C HIS A 129 -5.27 -26.03 8.26
N LEU A 130 -5.18 -24.76 8.67
CA LEU A 130 -3.96 -23.94 8.55
C LEU A 130 -3.35 -23.62 9.93
N GLU A 131 -3.49 -24.57 10.87
CA GLU A 131 -2.95 -24.41 12.21
C GLU A 131 -1.41 -24.28 12.18
N GLY A 132 -0.88 -23.32 12.94
CA GLY A 132 0.56 -23.03 12.97
C GLY A 132 1.07 -22.10 11.85
N HIS A 133 0.19 -21.67 10.93
CA HIS A 133 0.54 -20.74 9.87
C HIS A 133 -0.01 -19.33 10.11
N HIS A 134 0.69 -18.33 9.58
CA HIS A 134 0.19 -16.96 9.47
C HIS A 134 -0.37 -16.73 8.08
N LEU A 135 -1.51 -16.06 7.98
CA LEU A 135 -2.08 -15.69 6.69
C LEU A 135 -1.82 -14.22 6.37
N HIS A 136 -1.23 -13.96 5.22
CA HIS A 136 -1.20 -12.64 4.62
C HIS A 136 -2.25 -12.56 3.51
N LEU A 137 -3.36 -11.88 3.81
CA LEU A 137 -4.54 -11.86 2.96
C LEU A 137 -4.73 -10.52 2.28
N LEU A 138 -4.95 -10.54 0.97
CA LEU A 138 -5.34 -9.38 0.18
C LEU A 138 -6.55 -9.72 -0.69
N CYS A 139 -7.65 -8.98 -0.51
CA CYS A 139 -8.82 -9.13 -1.40
C CYS A 139 -8.54 -8.74 -2.86
N CYS A 140 -7.47 -8.00 -3.12
CA CYS A 140 -7.03 -7.58 -4.46
C CYS A 140 -5.72 -8.25 -4.87
N GLU A 141 -5.31 -8.06 -6.13
CA GLU A 141 -4.04 -8.57 -6.67
C GLU A 141 -2.90 -7.54 -6.61
N GLY A 142 -2.95 -6.63 -5.65
CA GLY A 142 -2.00 -5.53 -5.48
C GLY A 142 -2.59 -4.16 -5.82
N CYS A 143 -2.10 -3.14 -5.15
CA CYS A 143 -2.63 -1.78 -5.25
C CYS A 143 -2.55 -1.19 -6.66
N ILE A 144 -1.50 -1.53 -7.43
CA ILE A 144 -1.32 -1.05 -8.82
C ILE A 144 -2.43 -1.49 -9.78
N LEU A 145 -3.23 -2.47 -9.38
CA LEU A 145 -4.39 -2.98 -10.11
C LEU A 145 -5.71 -2.48 -9.52
N GLY A 146 -5.65 -1.59 -8.53
CA GLY A 146 -6.82 -1.00 -7.90
C GLY A 146 -7.62 -0.11 -8.87
N PRO A 147 -8.93 0.02 -8.64
CA PRO A 147 -9.82 0.79 -9.52
C PRO A 147 -9.48 2.28 -9.57
N GLY A 148 -8.86 2.82 -8.52
CA GLY A 148 -8.42 4.21 -8.48
C GLY A 148 -7.15 4.53 -9.27
N MET A 149 -6.48 3.50 -9.84
CA MET A 149 -5.31 3.70 -10.72
C MET A 149 -5.70 4.10 -12.14
N SER A 150 -6.84 3.61 -12.64
CA SER A 150 -7.23 3.82 -14.04
C SER A 150 -7.54 5.29 -14.31
N PRO A 151 -6.93 5.91 -15.33
CA PRO A 151 -7.26 7.28 -15.74
C PRO A 151 -8.66 7.38 -16.37
N TYR A 152 -9.20 6.27 -16.89
CA TYR A 152 -10.48 6.24 -17.57
C TYR A 152 -11.45 5.22 -16.97
N PRO A 153 -12.76 5.54 -16.86
CA PRO A 153 -13.75 4.66 -16.26
C PRO A 153 -13.84 3.27 -16.88
N ASN A 154 -13.58 3.17 -18.20
CA ASN A 154 -13.72 1.95 -18.98
C ASN A 154 -12.41 1.19 -19.21
N THR A 155 -11.31 1.62 -18.59
CA THR A 155 -10.03 0.93 -18.73
C THR A 155 -9.96 -0.22 -17.73
N SER A 156 -9.68 -1.43 -18.20
CA SER A 156 -9.48 -2.57 -17.32
C SER A 156 -8.39 -2.26 -16.28
N PRO A 157 -8.64 -2.45 -14.98
CA PRO A 157 -7.62 -2.29 -13.94
C PRO A 157 -6.37 -3.14 -14.19
N THR A 158 -6.56 -4.32 -14.81
CA THR A 158 -5.48 -5.25 -15.13
C THR A 158 -4.71 -4.92 -16.41
N ALA A 159 -5.19 -3.93 -17.19
CA ALA A 159 -4.47 -3.49 -18.38
C ALA A 159 -3.03 -3.07 -18.02
N GLN A 160 -2.08 -3.56 -18.82
CA GLN A 160 -0.65 -3.29 -18.62
C GLN A 160 -0.10 -3.74 -17.24
N ARG A 161 -0.66 -4.80 -16.65
CA ARG A 161 -0.25 -5.34 -15.35
C ARG A 161 1.27 -5.45 -15.20
N PHE A 162 1.93 -6.10 -16.13
CA PHE A 162 3.38 -6.33 -16.07
C PHE A 162 4.20 -5.06 -16.32
N THR A 163 3.74 -4.18 -17.19
CA THR A 163 4.37 -2.87 -17.41
C THR A 163 4.30 -2.01 -16.15
N LYS A 164 3.16 -1.99 -15.48
CA LYS A 164 3.00 -1.29 -14.19
C LYS A 164 3.95 -1.86 -13.14
N LYS A 165 4.02 -3.19 -13.02
CA LYS A 165 4.93 -3.87 -12.10
C LYS A 165 6.38 -3.51 -12.37
N ALA A 166 6.82 -3.59 -13.62
CA ALA A 166 8.20 -3.24 -14.00
C ALA A 166 8.55 -1.78 -13.68
N LYS A 167 7.62 -0.84 -13.90
CA LYS A 167 7.81 0.57 -13.56
C LYS A 167 7.97 0.78 -12.04
N ILE A 168 7.18 0.12 -11.23
CA ILE A 168 7.31 0.21 -9.75
C ILE A 168 8.63 -0.37 -9.29
N ILE A 169 9.05 -1.52 -9.80
CA ILE A 169 10.34 -2.13 -9.45
C ILE A 169 11.50 -1.19 -9.83
N SER A 170 11.47 -0.65 -11.04
CA SER A 170 12.50 0.31 -11.49
C SER A 170 12.53 1.58 -10.63
N TYR A 171 11.38 2.10 -10.23
CA TYR A 171 11.28 3.24 -9.33
C TYR A 171 11.85 2.91 -7.94
N ALA A 172 11.44 1.79 -7.35
CA ALA A 172 11.89 1.36 -6.04
C ALA A 172 13.41 1.16 -5.99
N ASN A 173 13.99 0.54 -7.02
CA ASN A 173 15.44 0.33 -7.09
C ASN A 173 16.21 1.66 -7.09
N ARG A 174 15.70 2.69 -7.80
CA ARG A 174 16.33 4.02 -7.74
C ARG A 174 16.21 4.65 -6.36
N LYS A 175 15.04 4.56 -5.74
CA LYS A 175 14.80 5.18 -4.43
C LYS A 175 15.45 4.44 -3.26
N MET A 176 15.79 3.17 -3.43
CA MET A 176 16.57 2.43 -2.43
C MET A 176 18.02 2.91 -2.32
N SER A 177 18.60 3.43 -3.41
CA SER A 177 19.94 4.03 -3.36
C SER A 177 19.98 5.35 -2.58
N ASP A 178 18.83 6.02 -2.48
CA ASP A 178 18.69 7.33 -1.85
C ASP A 178 18.27 7.24 -0.38
N LEU A 179 18.08 6.00 0.14
CA LEU A 179 17.60 5.79 1.51
C LEU A 179 18.71 5.97 2.53
N ASP A 180 18.63 7.02 3.32
CA ASP A 180 19.41 7.20 4.54
C ASP A 180 18.71 6.53 5.73
N ARG A 181 19.26 5.41 6.21
CA ARG A 181 18.70 4.65 7.32
C ARG A 181 18.80 5.37 8.66
N GLU A 182 19.84 6.16 8.88
CA GLU A 182 20.02 6.94 10.10
C GLU A 182 18.99 8.06 10.15
N GLN A 183 18.77 8.73 9.02
CA GLN A 183 17.73 9.74 8.90
C GLN A 183 16.33 9.15 9.14
N TRP A 184 16.04 7.95 8.63
CA TRP A 184 14.78 7.26 8.90
C TRP A 184 14.60 6.96 10.39
N GLN A 185 15.64 6.50 11.06
CA GLN A 185 15.57 6.21 12.50
C GLN A 185 15.21 7.46 13.29
N ALA A 186 15.76 8.60 12.92
CA ALA A 186 15.43 9.89 13.57
C ALA A 186 13.97 10.33 13.43
N TYR A 187 13.22 9.81 12.43
CA TYR A 187 11.76 10.02 12.33
C TYR A 187 10.95 9.06 13.21
N LEU A 188 11.52 7.92 13.58
CA LEU A 188 10.84 6.91 14.40
C LEU A 188 11.01 7.17 15.90
N ASP A 189 12.15 7.71 16.30
CA ASP A 189 12.48 8.08 17.69
C ASP A 189 11.74 9.36 18.12
#